data_79fbc27367eaf23260e0bd6076920b64
#
_entry.id   79fbc27367eaf23260e0bd6076920b64
#
_cell.length_a   1.000
_cell.length_b   1.000
_cell.length_c   1.000
_cell.angle_alpha   90.00
_cell.angle_beta   90.00
_cell.angle_gamma   90.00
#
_symmetry.space_group_name_H-M   'P 1'
#
loop_
_entity.id
_entity.type
_entity.pdbx_description
1 polymer ?
#
loop_
_entity_poly.entity_id
_entity_poly.type
_entity_poly.pdbx_seq_one_letter_code
_entity_poly.pdbx_strand_id
1 'polypeptide(L)'
;MGLTEANQVLTLNNLRHNVTLRTDGGLKTGRDVVIAAMMGAEEYGMGTSSLVAMGCIMVRQCHSNTCPVGVCSQDSSLREKFTGTPEKVVNLFKFVATEVREILASLGFKSINEIIGRSDLLSQVNKGAPNLDDLDLNPLLVQADPGENLRYCKDNHINLSLIHISEPTRPL
;
A
#
# COMPACT_ATOMS: atom_id res chain seq x y z
N MET A 1 0.48 6.82 9.58
CA MET A 1 0.12 6.87 11.03
C MET A 1 -0.80 5.71 11.39
N GLY A 2 -2.06 5.68 10.97
CA GLY A 2 -3.00 4.63 11.39
C GLY A 2 -2.57 3.18 11.17
N LEU A 3 -1.78 2.88 10.14
CA LEU A 3 -1.23 1.55 9.91
C LEU A 3 -0.33 1.09 11.06
N THR A 4 0.60 1.95 11.49
CA THR A 4 1.55 1.61 12.57
C THR A 4 0.84 1.45 13.90
N GLU A 5 -0.09 2.36 14.20
CA GLU A 5 -0.92 2.28 15.41
C GLU A 5 -1.73 0.98 15.44
N ALA A 6 -2.40 0.64 14.34
CA ALA A 6 -3.13 -0.62 14.23
C ALA A 6 -2.21 -1.84 14.41
N ASN A 7 -1.03 -1.85 13.78
CA ASN A 7 -0.06 -2.92 13.93
C ASN A 7 0.41 -3.05 15.39
N GLN A 8 0.75 -1.94 16.05
CA GLN A 8 1.18 -1.93 17.45
C GLN A 8 0.09 -2.47 18.38
N VAL A 9 -1.15 -1.96 18.26
CA VAL A 9 -2.28 -2.38 19.10
C VAL A 9 -2.61 -3.87 18.92
N LEU A 10 -2.64 -4.34 17.66
CA LEU A 10 -2.89 -5.77 17.38
C LEU A 10 -1.78 -6.65 17.95
N THR A 11 -0.53 -6.22 17.85
CA THR A 11 0.61 -6.95 18.41
C THR A 11 0.55 -7.03 19.93
N LEU A 12 0.32 -5.90 20.60
CA LEU A 12 0.21 -5.84 22.07
C LEU A 12 -0.94 -6.68 22.63
N ASN A 13 -1.99 -6.90 21.85
CA ASN A 13 -3.14 -7.72 22.24
C ASN A 13 -3.07 -9.18 21.73
N ASN A 14 -1.95 -9.60 21.17
CA ASN A 14 -1.76 -10.95 20.60
C ASN A 14 -2.77 -11.29 19.49
N LEU A 15 -3.22 -10.31 18.72
CA LEU A 15 -4.19 -10.46 17.63
C LEU A 15 -3.55 -10.32 16.25
N ARG A 16 -2.32 -9.80 16.16
CA ARG A 16 -1.67 -9.44 14.89
C ARG A 16 -1.57 -10.62 13.92
N HIS A 17 -1.26 -11.81 14.43
CA HIS A 17 -1.11 -13.01 13.62
C HIS A 17 -2.43 -13.58 13.06
N ASN A 18 -3.58 -13.03 13.46
CA ASN A 18 -4.91 -13.43 12.99
C ASN A 18 -5.49 -12.42 11.97
N VAL A 19 -4.81 -11.31 11.71
CA VAL A 19 -5.34 -10.20 10.91
C VAL A 19 -4.35 -9.80 9.84
N THR A 20 -4.78 -9.79 8.58
CA THR A 20 -4.03 -9.21 7.47
C THR A 20 -4.20 -7.70 7.46
N LEU A 21 -3.10 -6.95 7.53
CA LEU A 21 -3.13 -5.50 7.45
C LEU A 21 -2.92 -5.04 6.02
N ARG A 22 -3.92 -4.34 5.51
CA ARG A 22 -3.89 -3.69 4.21
C ARG A 22 -3.73 -2.18 4.36
N THR A 23 -2.88 -1.59 3.55
CA THR A 23 -2.70 -0.13 3.50
C THR A 23 -2.94 0.41 2.10
N ASP A 24 -3.49 1.61 2.04
CA ASP A 24 -3.63 2.43 0.84
C ASP A 24 -3.31 3.88 1.22
N GLY A 25 -3.01 4.72 0.26
CA GLY A 25 -2.77 6.14 0.51
C GLY A 25 -1.45 6.65 -0.08
N GLY A 26 -1.43 6.85 -1.38
CA GLY A 26 -0.33 7.52 -2.06
C GLY A 26 0.94 6.71 -2.27
N LEU A 27 0.87 5.39 -2.17
CA LEU A 27 1.98 4.50 -2.51
C LEU A 27 2.29 4.61 -4.02
N LYS A 28 3.56 4.83 -4.38
CA LYS A 28 3.99 5.08 -5.75
C LYS A 28 5.20 4.26 -6.16
N THR A 29 6.09 3.95 -5.23
CA THR A 29 7.41 3.36 -5.46
C THR A 29 7.58 2.08 -4.64
N GLY A 30 8.59 1.29 -4.98
CA GLY A 30 8.97 0.12 -4.17
C GLY A 30 9.46 0.53 -2.77
N ARG A 31 10.09 1.70 -2.65
CA ARG A 31 10.48 2.25 -1.35
C ARG A 31 9.26 2.51 -0.45
N ASP A 32 8.16 3.03 -1.00
CA ASP A 32 6.92 3.24 -0.22
C ASP A 32 6.37 1.91 0.29
N VAL A 33 6.40 0.88 -0.55
CA VAL A 33 5.98 -0.49 -0.19
C VAL A 33 6.84 -1.05 0.94
N VAL A 34 8.16 -0.93 0.85
CA VAL A 34 9.10 -1.41 1.89
C VAL A 34 8.85 -0.69 3.21
N ILE A 35 8.71 0.64 3.21
CA ILE A 35 8.40 1.40 4.42
C ILE A 35 7.05 0.98 5.00
N ALA A 36 6.03 0.79 4.17
CA ALA A 36 4.73 0.32 4.62
C ALA A 36 4.79 -1.10 5.21
N ALA A 37 5.60 -2.00 4.63
CA ALA A 37 5.85 -3.31 5.21
C ALA A 37 6.51 -3.22 6.59
N MET A 38 7.54 -2.41 6.74
CA MET A 38 8.20 -2.17 8.03
C MET A 38 7.24 -1.59 9.07
N MET A 39 6.23 -0.84 8.64
CA MET A 39 5.15 -0.33 9.48
C MET A 39 4.02 -1.35 9.74
N GLY A 40 4.09 -2.55 9.17
CA GLY A 40 3.19 -3.66 9.45
C GLY A 40 2.21 -4.03 8.33
N ALA A 41 2.29 -3.44 7.13
CA ALA A 41 1.42 -3.81 6.02
C ALA A 41 1.85 -5.13 5.37
N GLU A 42 0.84 -5.89 4.92
CA GLU A 42 0.97 -7.12 4.14
C GLU A 42 0.39 -6.97 2.74
N GLU A 43 -0.62 -6.11 2.61
CA GLU A 43 -1.26 -5.79 1.33
C GLU A 43 -1.20 -4.29 1.05
N TYR A 44 -1.06 -3.94 -0.24
CA TYR A 44 -0.78 -2.57 -0.67
C TYR A 44 -1.75 -2.13 -1.77
N GLY A 45 -2.51 -1.06 -1.52
CA GLY A 45 -3.37 -0.43 -2.51
C GLY A 45 -2.65 0.67 -3.26
N MET A 46 -2.67 0.63 -4.60
CA MET A 46 -2.00 1.59 -5.48
C MET A 46 -2.95 2.12 -6.56
N GLY A 47 -4.00 2.84 -6.16
CA GLY A 47 -5.00 3.35 -7.09
C GLY A 47 -4.47 4.44 -8.01
N THR A 48 -3.95 5.53 -7.46
CA THR A 48 -3.47 6.70 -8.25
C THR A 48 -2.32 6.32 -9.19
N SER A 49 -1.36 5.54 -8.73
CA SER A 49 -0.21 5.11 -9.56
C SER A 49 -0.68 4.28 -10.76
N SER A 50 -1.64 3.37 -10.54
CA SER A 50 -2.24 2.58 -11.62
C SER A 50 -2.99 3.45 -12.62
N LEU A 51 -3.75 4.47 -12.14
CA LEU A 51 -4.43 5.42 -13.03
C LEU A 51 -3.44 6.25 -13.86
N VAL A 52 -2.35 6.72 -13.24
CA VAL A 52 -1.30 7.48 -13.95
C VAL A 52 -0.63 6.61 -15.02
N ALA A 53 -0.35 5.34 -14.73
CA ALA A 53 0.17 4.41 -15.72
C ALA A 53 -0.76 4.24 -16.93
N MET A 54 -2.08 4.37 -16.73
CA MET A 54 -3.09 4.33 -17.79
C MET A 54 -3.29 5.68 -18.51
N GLY A 55 -2.53 6.72 -18.17
CA GLY A 55 -2.60 8.03 -18.80
C GLY A 55 -3.38 9.10 -18.03
N CYS A 56 -3.70 8.88 -16.76
CA CYS A 56 -4.31 9.90 -15.91
C CYS A 56 -3.35 11.06 -15.68
N ILE A 57 -3.82 12.28 -15.90
CA ILE A 57 -3.06 13.53 -15.69
C ILE A 57 -3.40 14.26 -14.38
N MET A 58 -4.13 13.59 -13.49
CA MET A 58 -4.50 14.06 -12.16
C MET A 58 -5.26 15.40 -12.11
N VAL A 59 -6.07 15.70 -13.09
CA VAL A 59 -6.94 16.91 -13.14
C VAL A 59 -8.01 16.90 -12.03
N ARG A 60 -8.29 15.72 -11.44
CA ARG A 60 -9.27 15.57 -10.35
C ARG A 60 -10.72 15.87 -10.73
N GLN A 61 -11.09 15.71 -11.99
CA GLN A 61 -12.46 15.86 -12.50
C GLN A 61 -13.21 14.52 -12.66
N CYS A 62 -12.76 13.50 -11.94
CA CYS A 62 -13.35 12.15 -12.02
C CYS A 62 -14.84 12.11 -11.67
N HIS A 63 -15.26 12.95 -10.72
CA HIS A 63 -16.63 13.02 -10.20
C HIS A 63 -17.61 13.73 -11.15
N SER A 64 -17.12 14.51 -12.10
CA SER A 64 -17.95 15.36 -12.99
C SER A 64 -18.18 14.76 -14.38
N ASN A 65 -17.67 13.56 -14.65
CA ASN A 65 -17.72 12.90 -15.97
C ASN A 65 -17.04 13.69 -17.11
N THR A 66 -16.12 14.60 -16.76
CA THR A 66 -15.43 15.50 -17.71
C THR A 66 -13.94 15.22 -17.84
N CYS A 67 -13.52 13.97 -17.60
CA CYS A 67 -12.12 13.59 -17.69
C CYS A 67 -11.55 13.82 -19.09
N PRO A 68 -10.59 14.75 -19.28
CA PRO A 68 -10.12 15.14 -20.60
C PRO A 68 -9.32 14.05 -21.33
N VAL A 69 -8.84 13.05 -20.58
CA VAL A 69 -8.07 11.90 -21.11
C VAL A 69 -8.87 10.59 -21.11
N GLY A 70 -10.15 10.65 -20.76
CA GLY A 70 -11.07 9.52 -20.90
C GLY A 70 -10.90 8.37 -19.91
N VAL A 71 -10.00 8.47 -18.92
CA VAL A 71 -9.71 7.37 -17.96
C VAL A 71 -10.92 7.01 -17.11
N CYS A 72 -11.71 8.00 -16.71
CA CYS A 72 -12.86 7.82 -15.80
C CYS A 72 -14.12 8.54 -16.26
N SER A 73 -14.30 8.75 -17.58
CA SER A 73 -15.51 9.30 -18.16
C SER A 73 -16.39 8.22 -18.78
N GLN A 74 -17.71 8.42 -18.70
CA GLN A 74 -18.72 7.64 -19.42
C GLN A 74 -19.13 8.30 -20.75
N ASP A 75 -18.72 9.54 -21.00
CA ASP A 75 -18.93 10.23 -22.26
C ASP A 75 -18.13 9.55 -23.38
N SER A 76 -18.81 9.21 -24.49
CA SER A 76 -18.19 8.46 -25.60
C SER A 76 -17.04 9.24 -26.25
N SER A 77 -17.21 10.55 -26.44
CA SER A 77 -16.22 11.42 -27.07
C SER A 77 -14.95 11.58 -26.22
N LEU A 78 -15.09 11.50 -24.88
CA LEU A 78 -13.96 11.53 -23.97
C LEU A 78 -13.32 10.15 -23.82
N ARG A 79 -14.11 9.07 -23.86
CA ARG A 79 -13.58 7.69 -23.81
C ARG A 79 -12.70 7.35 -25.00
N GLU A 80 -13.00 7.89 -26.19
CA GLU A 80 -12.15 7.72 -27.39
C GLU A 80 -10.72 8.24 -27.20
N LYS A 81 -10.50 9.16 -26.25
CA LYS A 81 -9.18 9.70 -25.91
C LYS A 81 -8.37 8.79 -25.00
N PHE A 82 -8.96 7.73 -24.47
CA PHE A 82 -8.29 6.82 -23.56
C PHE A 82 -7.23 5.98 -24.26
N THR A 83 -5.97 6.10 -23.82
CA THR A 83 -4.80 5.42 -24.40
C THR A 83 -4.16 4.41 -23.44
N GLY A 84 -4.85 4.08 -22.34
CA GLY A 84 -4.37 3.12 -21.38
C GLY A 84 -4.38 1.69 -21.93
N THR A 85 -3.38 0.91 -21.54
CA THR A 85 -3.31 -0.52 -21.85
C THR A 85 -2.96 -1.33 -20.63
N PRO A 86 -3.35 -2.61 -20.54
CA PRO A 86 -2.99 -3.49 -19.43
C PRO A 86 -1.47 -3.59 -19.22
N GLU A 87 -0.70 -3.60 -20.32
CA GLU A 87 0.76 -3.74 -20.28
C GLU A 87 1.44 -2.60 -19.52
N LYS A 88 0.91 -1.37 -19.63
CA LYS A 88 1.43 -0.21 -18.89
C LYS A 88 1.31 -0.43 -17.39
N VAL A 89 0.19 -0.98 -16.91
CA VAL A 89 -0.03 -1.29 -15.51
C VAL A 89 0.86 -2.46 -15.07
N VAL A 90 0.94 -3.52 -15.88
CA VAL A 90 1.83 -4.66 -15.61
C VAL A 90 3.28 -4.20 -15.48
N ASN A 91 3.74 -3.34 -16.38
CA ASN A 91 5.11 -2.82 -16.33
C ASN A 91 5.35 -1.96 -15.09
N LEU A 92 4.39 -1.09 -14.70
CA LEU A 92 4.48 -0.33 -13.45
C LEU A 92 4.74 -1.26 -12.26
N PHE A 93 3.90 -2.31 -12.09
CA PHE A 93 4.05 -3.21 -10.95
C PHE A 93 5.32 -4.07 -11.02
N LYS A 94 5.79 -4.41 -12.22
CA LYS A 94 7.11 -5.06 -12.39
C LYS A 94 8.24 -4.15 -11.91
N PHE A 95 8.21 -2.86 -12.24
CA PHE A 95 9.21 -1.89 -11.76
C PHE A 95 9.16 -1.72 -10.24
N VAL A 96 7.97 -1.57 -9.67
CA VAL A 96 7.80 -1.50 -8.22
C VAL A 96 8.35 -2.76 -7.54
N ALA A 97 8.02 -3.94 -8.05
CA ALA A 97 8.50 -5.20 -7.49
C ALA A 97 10.03 -5.35 -7.62
N THR A 98 10.62 -4.88 -8.73
CA THR A 98 12.08 -4.88 -8.91
C THR A 98 12.75 -3.97 -7.90
N GLU A 99 12.25 -2.74 -7.73
CA GLU A 99 12.77 -1.81 -6.73
C GLU A 99 12.67 -2.38 -5.30
N VAL A 100 11.54 -3.02 -4.95
CA VAL A 100 11.38 -3.71 -3.65
C VAL A 100 12.48 -4.77 -3.48
N ARG A 101 12.72 -5.60 -4.48
CA ARG A 101 13.76 -6.64 -4.43
C ARG A 101 15.16 -6.05 -4.25
N GLU A 102 15.48 -4.98 -4.94
CA GLU A 102 16.77 -4.30 -4.85
C GLU A 102 16.97 -3.71 -3.45
N ILE A 103 15.95 -3.09 -2.88
CA ILE A 103 16.01 -2.54 -1.52
C ILE A 103 16.17 -3.68 -0.49
N LEU A 104 15.37 -4.76 -0.58
CA LEU A 104 15.50 -5.91 0.30
C LEU A 104 16.89 -6.53 0.23
N ALA A 105 17.44 -6.70 -0.98
CA ALA A 105 18.78 -7.22 -1.19
C ALA A 105 19.86 -6.31 -0.55
N SER A 106 19.72 -4.99 -0.68
CA SER A 106 20.64 -4.02 -0.06
C SER A 106 20.62 -4.05 1.46
N LEU A 107 19.46 -4.41 2.04
CA LEU A 107 19.28 -4.57 3.49
C LEU A 107 19.61 -5.98 3.98
N GLY A 108 19.91 -6.93 3.10
CA GLY A 108 20.26 -8.30 3.44
C GLY A 108 19.06 -9.22 3.70
N PHE A 109 17.85 -8.83 3.33
CA PHE A 109 16.64 -9.64 3.48
C PHE A 109 16.30 -10.41 2.21
N LYS A 110 15.75 -11.62 2.37
CA LYS A 110 15.37 -12.52 1.26
C LYS A 110 13.89 -12.38 0.86
N SER A 111 13.05 -11.94 1.78
CA SER A 111 11.62 -11.79 1.54
C SER A 111 11.05 -10.57 2.25
N ILE A 112 9.92 -10.07 1.75
CA ILE A 112 9.20 -8.95 2.38
C ILE A 112 8.63 -9.35 3.75
N ASN A 113 8.31 -10.62 3.97
CA ASN A 113 7.79 -11.11 5.25
C ASN A 113 8.78 -10.92 6.41
N GLU A 114 10.08 -10.92 6.12
CA GLU A 114 11.11 -10.72 7.14
C GLU A 114 11.14 -9.29 7.70
N ILE A 115 10.61 -8.32 6.95
CA ILE A 115 10.59 -6.91 7.35
C ILE A 115 9.22 -6.41 7.84
N ILE A 116 8.17 -7.24 7.77
CA ILE A 116 6.84 -6.83 8.23
C ILE A 116 6.87 -6.51 9.72
N GLY A 117 6.42 -5.29 10.06
CA GLY A 117 6.39 -4.81 11.43
C GLY A 117 7.76 -4.51 12.06
N ARG A 118 8.83 -4.46 11.25
CA ARG A 118 10.19 -4.12 11.67
C ARG A 118 10.43 -2.61 11.64
N SER A 119 9.63 -1.87 12.42
CA SER A 119 9.76 -0.41 12.55
C SER A 119 11.12 0.03 13.14
N ASP A 120 11.83 -0.89 13.81
CA ASP A 120 13.22 -0.70 14.28
C ASP A 120 14.22 -0.43 13.15
N LEU A 121 13.89 -0.80 11.91
CA LEU A 121 14.70 -0.52 10.72
C LEU A 121 14.48 0.89 10.16
N LEU A 122 13.54 1.63 10.71
CA LEU A 122 13.21 3.00 10.29
C LEU A 122 13.75 4.02 11.28
N SER A 123 14.22 5.14 10.78
CA SER A 123 14.58 6.30 11.58
C SER A 123 13.99 7.57 11.00
N GLN A 124 13.55 8.46 11.86
CA GLN A 124 13.15 9.81 11.43
C GLN A 124 14.40 10.58 10.99
N VAL A 125 14.31 11.21 9.83
CA VAL A 125 15.38 12.06 9.29
C VAL A 125 14.92 13.51 9.35
N ASN A 126 15.59 14.32 10.15
CA ASN A 126 15.39 15.76 10.20
C ASN A 126 16.18 16.42 9.07
N LYS A 127 15.54 17.33 8.34
CA LYS A 127 16.13 18.02 7.18
C LYS A 127 16.41 19.51 7.43
N GLY A 128 16.29 19.97 8.66
CA GLY A 128 16.47 21.38 9.02
C GLY A 128 15.33 22.29 8.59
N ALA A 129 14.14 21.74 8.35
CA ALA A 129 12.95 22.50 8.03
C ALA A 129 12.11 22.72 9.30
N PRO A 130 12.05 23.95 9.87
CA PRO A 130 11.46 24.18 11.19
C PRO A 130 10.05 23.59 11.35
N ASN A 131 9.21 23.72 10.33
CA ASN A 131 7.82 23.24 10.39
C ASN A 131 7.66 21.72 10.29
N LEU A 132 8.71 20.99 9.87
CA LEU A 132 8.68 19.52 9.73
C LEU A 132 9.47 18.84 10.85
N ASP A 133 10.51 19.51 11.35
CA ASP A 133 11.39 18.94 12.35
C ASP A 133 10.80 19.02 13.76
N ASP A 134 9.77 19.88 13.97
CA ASP A 134 8.98 19.91 15.21
C ASP A 134 8.05 18.69 15.37
N LEU A 135 7.82 17.89 14.30
CA LEU A 135 7.00 16.70 14.37
C LEU A 135 7.83 15.51 14.84
N ASP A 136 7.52 15.00 16.02
CA ASP A 136 8.11 13.75 16.54
C ASP A 136 7.35 12.53 16.01
N LEU A 137 8.00 11.74 15.16
CA LEU A 137 7.48 10.47 14.63
C LEU A 137 7.97 9.24 15.41
N ASN A 138 8.85 9.41 16.40
CA ASN A 138 9.40 8.28 17.15
C ASN A 138 8.32 7.39 17.80
N PRO A 139 7.19 7.91 18.32
CA PRO A 139 6.12 7.06 18.85
C PRO A 139 5.54 6.07 17.81
N LEU A 140 5.60 6.43 16.51
CA LEU A 140 5.16 5.54 15.42
C LEU A 140 6.21 4.48 15.09
N LEU A 141 7.46 4.70 15.45
CA LEU A 141 8.58 3.78 15.18
C LEU A 141 8.84 2.80 16.32
N VAL A 142 8.13 2.94 17.44
CA VAL A 142 8.23 1.98 18.55
C VAL A 142 7.79 0.60 18.07
N GLN A 143 8.68 -0.37 18.21
CA GLN A 143 8.38 -1.76 17.87
C GLN A 143 7.64 -2.42 19.03
N ALA A 144 6.41 -2.86 18.81
CA ALA A 144 5.70 -3.71 19.75
C ALA A 144 6.30 -5.13 19.72
N ASP A 145 6.49 -5.71 20.88
CA ASP A 145 6.98 -7.09 21.01
C ASP A 145 5.84 -8.09 20.72
N PRO A 146 5.96 -8.92 19.68
CA PRO A 146 4.98 -9.94 19.38
C PRO A 146 5.08 -11.18 20.30
N GLY A 147 6.08 -11.25 21.19
CA GLY A 147 6.42 -12.45 21.93
C GLY A 147 6.80 -13.59 20.97
N GLU A 148 6.16 -14.76 21.15
CA GLU A 148 6.37 -15.94 20.31
C GLU A 148 5.50 -15.92 19.02
N ASN A 149 4.65 -14.91 18.83
CA ASN A 149 3.73 -14.84 17.70
C ASN A 149 4.39 -14.21 16.47
N LEU A 150 3.83 -14.51 15.30
CA LEU A 150 4.26 -13.91 14.05
C LEU A 150 3.86 -12.41 13.98
N ARG A 151 4.68 -11.61 13.31
CA ARG A 151 4.43 -10.19 13.03
C ARG A 151 3.50 -9.94 11.84
N TYR A 152 3.04 -11.00 11.20
CA TYR A 152 2.13 -10.98 10.05
C TYR A 152 1.08 -12.07 10.20
N CYS A 153 0.05 -12.04 9.39
CA CYS A 153 -1.04 -13.01 9.43
C CYS A 153 -0.51 -14.41 9.12
N LYS A 154 -0.81 -15.36 10.01
CA LYS A 154 -0.34 -16.76 9.92
C LYS A 154 -0.94 -17.48 8.74
N ASP A 155 -2.19 -17.20 8.47
CA ASP A 155 -2.94 -17.82 7.39
C ASP A 155 -3.10 -16.80 6.26
N ASN A 156 -2.55 -17.11 5.09
CA ASN A 156 -2.90 -16.41 3.85
C ASN A 156 -4.39 -16.68 3.54
N HIS A 157 -5.26 -16.32 4.46
CA HIS A 157 -6.68 -16.54 4.27
C HIS A 157 -7.15 -15.72 3.08
N ILE A 158 -7.74 -16.45 2.15
CA ILE A 158 -8.71 -15.98 1.17
C ILE A 158 -9.39 -14.76 1.76
N ASN A 159 -9.10 -13.62 1.16
CA ASN A 159 -9.71 -12.36 1.53
C ASN A 159 -11.23 -12.57 1.62
N LEU A 160 -11.79 -12.52 2.81
CA LEU A 160 -13.22 -12.72 3.02
C LEU A 160 -14.07 -11.78 2.14
N SER A 161 -13.50 -10.65 1.72
CA SER A 161 -14.14 -9.75 0.77
C SER A 161 -14.33 -10.38 -0.62
N LEU A 162 -13.45 -11.29 -1.03
CA LEU A 162 -13.62 -12.04 -2.29
C LEU A 162 -14.73 -13.09 -2.20
N ILE A 163 -14.95 -13.67 -1.03
CA ILE A 163 -16.10 -14.57 -0.80
C ILE A 163 -17.41 -13.79 -0.92
N HIS A 164 -17.47 -12.58 -0.39
CA HIS A 164 -18.65 -11.73 -0.53
C HIS A 164 -18.90 -11.23 -1.95
N ILE A 165 -17.84 -11.07 -2.76
CA ILE A 165 -17.95 -10.69 -4.17
C ILE A 165 -18.40 -11.88 -5.04
N SER A 166 -18.07 -13.10 -4.64
CA SER A 166 -18.43 -14.32 -5.37
C SER A 166 -19.75 -14.96 -4.95
N GLU A 167 -20.40 -14.45 -3.91
CA GLU A 167 -21.77 -14.92 -3.59
C GLU A 167 -22.73 -14.54 -4.73
N PRO A 168 -23.49 -15.51 -5.24
CA PRO A 168 -24.50 -15.21 -6.23
C PRO A 168 -25.48 -14.21 -5.65
N THR A 169 -25.68 -13.12 -6.37
CA THR A 169 -26.72 -12.12 -6.06
C THR A 169 -28.01 -12.86 -5.73
N ARG A 170 -28.59 -12.58 -4.55
CA ARG A 170 -29.89 -13.09 -4.18
C ARG A 170 -30.85 -12.94 -5.36
N PRO A 171 -31.55 -14.00 -5.78
CA PRO A 171 -32.61 -13.82 -6.72
C PRO A 171 -33.64 -12.86 -6.12
N LEU A 172 -33.99 -11.84 -6.88
CA LEU A 172 -35.05 -10.90 -6.57
C LEU A 172 -36.42 -11.60 -6.47
#